data_69df56134d18d4c9ed323ab5d2a62c06
#
_entry.id   69df56134d18d4c9ed323ab5d2a62c06
#
_cell.length_a   1.000
_cell.length_b   1.000
_cell.length_c   1.000
_cell.angle_alpha   90.00
_cell.angle_beta   90.00
_cell.angle_gamma   90.00
#
_symmetry.space_group_name_H-M   'P 1'
#
loop_
_entity.id
_entity.type
_entity.pdbx_description
1 polymer ?
#
loop_
_entity_poly.entity_id
_entity_poly.type
_entity_poly.pdbx_seq_one_letter_code
_entity_poly.pdbx_strand_id
1 'polypeptide(L)'
;MTNKKVVITGVGILSSIGDSVEAHLYALTHRRPCLTRVHNFETAHKYHIKVGEIKHTNNELAQALHLPAANAYSRTALLGIIAAQQAIANARLNPLHLASTGLVMASSVGGMDMTERYLYSYEDNEHSRRYINTHYIGSISHQIADY
;
A
#
# COMPACT_ATOMS: atom_id res chain seq x y z
N MET A 1 -22.03 -5.83 -33.56
CA MET A 1 -21.01 -5.73 -32.51
C MET A 1 -21.73 -5.78 -31.19
N THR A 2 -21.56 -6.84 -30.38
CA THR A 2 -22.14 -6.93 -29.03
C THR A 2 -21.44 -5.91 -28.14
N ASN A 3 -22.20 -4.95 -27.64
CA ASN A 3 -21.71 -3.90 -26.75
C ASN A 3 -21.38 -4.55 -25.39
N LYS A 4 -20.15 -5.02 -25.21
CA LYS A 4 -19.68 -5.60 -23.93
C LYS A 4 -19.62 -4.49 -22.89
N LYS A 5 -20.41 -4.61 -21.83
CA LYS A 5 -20.37 -3.68 -20.71
C LYS A 5 -19.20 -4.05 -19.79
N VAL A 6 -18.44 -3.05 -19.36
CA VAL A 6 -17.41 -3.18 -18.32
C VAL A 6 -18.02 -2.67 -17.02
N VAL A 7 -17.84 -3.42 -15.94
CA VAL A 7 -18.40 -3.10 -14.62
C VAL A 7 -17.31 -3.24 -13.56
N ILE A 8 -17.41 -2.47 -12.46
CA ILE A 8 -16.60 -2.63 -11.25
C ILE A 8 -17.27 -3.71 -10.40
N THR A 9 -16.53 -4.77 -10.09
CA THR A 9 -17.05 -5.92 -9.33
C THR A 9 -16.60 -5.92 -7.86
N GLY A 10 -15.53 -5.21 -7.53
CA GLY A 10 -15.04 -5.10 -6.17
C GLY A 10 -14.19 -3.86 -5.97
N VAL A 11 -14.15 -3.39 -4.75
CA VAL A 11 -13.38 -2.21 -4.32
C VAL A 11 -12.60 -2.54 -3.07
N GLY A 12 -11.34 -2.09 -3.01
CA GLY A 12 -10.51 -2.08 -1.82
C GLY A 12 -9.91 -0.70 -1.63
N ILE A 13 -9.87 -0.22 -0.39
CA ILE A 13 -9.39 1.12 -0.10
C ILE A 13 -8.74 1.19 1.28
N LEU A 14 -7.59 1.87 1.33
CA LEU A 14 -6.84 2.17 2.54
C LEU A 14 -6.37 3.62 2.49
N SER A 15 -6.76 4.44 3.45
CA SER A 15 -6.33 5.83 3.52
C SER A 15 -6.34 6.38 4.95
N SER A 16 -6.06 7.68 5.10
CA SER A 16 -6.06 8.35 6.40
C SER A 16 -7.42 8.43 7.10
N ILE A 17 -8.51 8.20 6.38
CA ILE A 17 -9.87 8.25 6.94
C ILE A 17 -10.43 6.88 7.30
N GLY A 18 -9.78 5.80 6.86
CA GLY A 18 -10.20 4.44 7.17
C GLY A 18 -9.38 3.38 6.43
N ASP A 19 -9.62 2.15 6.80
CA ASP A 19 -8.98 0.93 6.28
C ASP A 19 -9.96 -0.02 5.57
N SER A 20 -11.19 0.42 5.35
CA SER A 20 -12.23 -0.31 4.62
C SER A 20 -13.21 0.65 3.94
N VAL A 21 -14.02 0.15 3.01
CA VAL A 21 -15.08 0.93 2.34
C VAL A 21 -16.07 1.48 3.37
N GLU A 22 -16.47 0.67 4.35
CA GLU A 22 -17.41 1.03 5.41
C GLU A 22 -16.86 2.15 6.28
N ALA A 23 -15.57 2.05 6.68
CA ALA A 23 -14.90 3.08 7.46
C ALA A 23 -14.83 4.42 6.71
N HIS A 24 -14.56 4.38 5.39
CA HIS A 24 -14.55 5.56 4.54
C HIS A 24 -15.94 6.20 4.44
N LEU A 25 -16.97 5.42 4.15
CA LEU A 25 -18.35 5.90 4.10
C LEU A 25 -18.77 6.54 5.43
N TYR A 26 -18.45 5.88 6.53
CA TYR A 26 -18.72 6.40 7.87
C TYR A 26 -18.02 7.74 8.11
N ALA A 27 -16.71 7.82 7.82
CA ALA A 27 -15.93 9.03 8.02
C ALA A 27 -16.43 10.21 7.16
N LEU A 28 -16.78 9.94 5.90
CA LEU A 28 -17.30 10.96 4.97
C LEU A 28 -18.69 11.46 5.40
N THR A 29 -19.61 10.54 5.75
CA THR A 29 -20.97 10.92 6.17
C THR A 29 -20.98 11.69 7.49
N HIS A 30 -20.06 11.37 8.39
CA HIS A 30 -19.95 12.04 9.70
C HIS A 30 -18.92 13.19 9.70
N ARG A 31 -18.38 13.59 8.53
CA ARG A 31 -17.42 14.67 8.38
C ARG A 31 -16.24 14.57 9.35
N ARG A 32 -15.74 13.35 9.59
CA ARG A 32 -14.63 13.16 10.53
C ARG A 32 -13.33 13.73 9.97
N PRO A 33 -12.56 14.50 10.76
CA PRO A 33 -11.28 15.04 10.31
C PRO A 33 -10.27 13.89 10.13
N CYS A 34 -9.55 13.91 9.02
CA CYS A 34 -8.51 12.92 8.71
C CYS A 34 -7.09 13.49 8.81
N LEU A 35 -6.97 14.81 8.96
CA LEU A 35 -5.67 15.47 9.05
C LEU A 35 -5.19 15.49 10.49
N THR A 36 -4.04 14.86 10.73
CA THR A 36 -3.38 14.78 12.04
C THR A 36 -1.92 15.23 11.93
N ARG A 37 -1.25 15.36 13.05
CA ARG A 37 0.21 15.47 13.05
C ARG A 37 0.84 14.20 12.51
N VAL A 38 2.02 14.33 11.95
CA VAL A 38 2.84 13.19 11.47
C VAL A 38 3.20 12.29 12.65
N HIS A 39 3.04 10.96 12.50
CA HIS A 39 3.38 9.95 13.50
C HIS A 39 4.42 8.94 13.00
N ASN A 40 4.26 8.46 11.76
CA ASN A 40 4.97 7.29 11.26
C ASN A 40 6.32 7.60 10.59
N PHE A 41 6.69 8.86 10.45
CA PHE A 41 8.02 9.22 9.94
C PHE A 41 8.60 10.45 10.66
N GLU A 42 9.93 10.53 10.70
CA GLU A 42 10.66 11.63 11.32
C GLU A 42 10.75 12.81 10.34
N THR A 43 10.38 14.00 10.80
CA THR A 43 10.49 15.24 10.04
C THR A 43 10.61 16.44 10.97
N ALA A 44 11.41 17.43 10.57
CA ALA A 44 11.50 18.72 11.26
C ALA A 44 10.17 19.49 11.29
N HIS A 45 9.25 19.14 10.40
CA HIS A 45 7.93 19.79 10.26
C HIS A 45 6.81 19.12 11.06
N LYS A 46 7.11 18.10 11.85
CA LYS A 46 6.14 17.29 12.61
C LYS A 46 5.09 18.08 13.39
N TYR A 47 5.48 19.23 13.91
CA TYR A 47 4.61 20.09 14.72
C TYR A 47 3.97 21.24 13.94
N HIS A 48 4.38 21.48 12.70
CA HIS A 48 3.96 22.61 11.89
C HIS A 48 2.95 22.25 10.79
N ILE A 49 2.95 20.98 10.37
CA ILE A 49 2.04 20.51 9.31
C ILE A 49 1.06 19.45 9.81
N LYS A 50 -0.08 19.39 9.15
CA LYS A 50 -1.05 18.29 9.29
C LYS A 50 -1.10 17.51 7.99
N VAL A 51 -1.15 16.19 8.10
CA VAL A 51 -1.13 15.27 6.98
C VAL A 51 -2.26 14.25 7.10
N GLY A 52 -2.72 13.74 5.97
CA GLY A 52 -3.56 12.56 5.90
C GLY A 52 -2.69 11.30 5.92
N GLU A 53 -2.34 10.83 7.10
CA GLU A 53 -1.45 9.69 7.29
C GLU A 53 -2.24 8.41 7.61
N ILE A 54 -1.93 7.31 6.91
CA ILE A 54 -2.41 5.99 7.27
C ILE A 54 -1.76 5.59 8.59
N LYS A 55 -2.56 5.27 9.61
CA LYS A 55 -2.11 5.11 11.00
C LYS A 55 -1.25 3.88 11.23
N HIS A 56 -1.44 2.85 10.45
CA HIS A 56 -0.67 1.61 10.57
C HIS A 56 0.80 1.81 10.18
N THR A 57 1.69 1.30 11.01
CA THR A 57 3.12 1.18 10.72
C THR A 57 3.39 0.10 9.67
N ASN A 58 4.56 0.10 9.05
CA ASN A 58 4.95 -0.95 8.11
C ASN A 58 4.96 -2.35 8.77
N ASN A 59 5.32 -2.43 10.06
CA ASN A 59 5.31 -3.69 10.80
C ASN A 59 3.88 -4.21 11.02
N GLU A 60 2.94 -3.36 11.38
CA GLU A 60 1.53 -3.74 11.53
C GLU A 60 0.91 -4.18 10.20
N LEU A 61 1.22 -3.47 9.11
CA LEU A 61 0.78 -3.86 7.77
C LEU A 61 1.37 -5.21 7.35
N ALA A 62 2.66 -5.44 7.59
CA ALA A 62 3.32 -6.71 7.29
C ALA A 62 2.77 -7.87 8.13
N GLN A 63 2.47 -7.63 9.41
CA GLN A 63 1.82 -8.62 10.27
C GLN A 63 0.41 -8.97 9.79
N ALA A 64 -0.39 -7.98 9.39
CA ALA A 64 -1.71 -8.21 8.83
C ALA A 64 -1.66 -9.06 7.54
N LEU A 65 -0.57 -8.97 6.80
CA LEU A 65 -0.29 -9.76 5.60
C LEU A 65 0.45 -11.08 5.89
N HIS A 66 0.67 -11.44 7.14
CA HIS A 66 1.44 -12.63 7.55
C HIS A 66 2.85 -12.72 6.93
N LEU A 67 3.45 -11.57 6.62
CA LEU A 67 4.80 -11.50 6.08
C LEU A 67 5.85 -11.69 7.18
N PRO A 68 7.01 -12.28 6.87
CA PRO A 68 8.11 -12.40 7.83
C PRO A 68 8.60 -11.01 8.27
N ALA A 69 9.12 -10.90 9.51
CA ALA A 69 9.60 -9.65 10.07
C ALA A 69 10.70 -8.98 9.22
N ALA A 70 11.57 -9.79 8.61
CA ALA A 70 12.65 -9.33 7.72
C ALA A 70 12.20 -9.33 6.24
N ASN A 71 11.03 -8.78 5.94
CA ASN A 71 10.57 -8.61 4.56
C ASN A 71 11.16 -7.34 3.92
N ALA A 72 11.19 -7.30 2.59
CA ALA A 72 11.68 -6.16 1.80
C ALA A 72 10.54 -5.42 1.07
N TYR A 73 9.30 -5.55 1.53
CA TYR A 73 8.18 -4.83 0.95
C TYR A 73 8.24 -3.34 1.32
N SER A 74 8.12 -2.48 0.33
CA SER A 74 7.97 -1.05 0.56
C SER A 74 6.59 -0.74 1.16
N ARG A 75 6.45 0.40 1.84
CA ARG A 75 5.15 0.85 2.35
C ARG A 75 4.08 0.89 1.25
N THR A 76 4.46 1.37 0.07
CA THR A 76 3.55 1.43 -1.09
C THR A 76 3.07 0.04 -1.51
N ALA A 77 3.95 -0.97 -1.50
CA ALA A 77 3.57 -2.35 -1.82
C ALA A 77 2.65 -2.94 -0.75
N LEU A 78 2.98 -2.78 0.54
CA LEU A 78 2.13 -3.26 1.64
C LEU A 78 0.70 -2.70 1.56
N LEU A 79 0.57 -1.39 1.31
CA LEU A 79 -0.73 -0.75 1.14
C LEU A 79 -1.47 -1.26 -0.10
N GLY A 80 -0.74 -1.44 -1.21
CA GLY A 80 -1.29 -1.98 -2.45
C GLY A 80 -1.81 -3.41 -2.31
N ILE A 81 -1.07 -4.28 -1.62
CA ILE A 81 -1.49 -5.67 -1.35
C ILE A 81 -2.78 -5.69 -0.53
N ILE A 82 -2.86 -4.91 0.55
CA ILE A 82 -4.06 -4.86 1.40
C ILE A 82 -5.27 -4.37 0.59
N ALA A 83 -5.11 -3.31 -0.20
CA ALA A 83 -6.19 -2.81 -1.04
C ALA A 83 -6.61 -3.84 -2.12
N ALA A 84 -5.65 -4.54 -2.72
CA ALA A 84 -5.93 -5.62 -3.68
C ALA A 84 -6.68 -6.78 -3.04
N GLN A 85 -6.26 -7.24 -1.86
CA GLN A 85 -6.97 -8.29 -1.11
C GLN A 85 -8.41 -7.89 -0.79
N GLN A 86 -8.65 -6.65 -0.35
CA GLN A 86 -10.00 -6.15 -0.11
C GLN A 86 -10.85 -6.17 -1.38
N ALA A 87 -10.29 -5.71 -2.51
CA ALA A 87 -11.00 -5.71 -3.80
C ALA A 87 -11.34 -7.13 -4.28
N ILE A 88 -10.39 -8.06 -4.16
CA ILE A 88 -10.56 -9.48 -4.50
C ILE A 88 -11.65 -10.11 -3.63
N ALA A 89 -11.60 -9.90 -2.33
CA ALA A 89 -12.60 -10.41 -1.39
C ALA A 89 -13.99 -9.81 -1.66
N ASN A 90 -14.07 -8.50 -1.90
CA ASN A 90 -15.31 -7.80 -2.22
C ASN A 90 -15.92 -8.26 -3.55
N ALA A 91 -15.09 -8.52 -4.56
CA ALA A 91 -15.49 -9.09 -5.84
C ALA A 91 -15.81 -10.61 -5.77
N ARG A 92 -15.49 -11.27 -4.65
CA ARG A 92 -15.62 -12.73 -4.47
C ARG A 92 -14.88 -13.53 -5.55
N LEU A 93 -13.70 -13.06 -5.95
CA LEU A 93 -12.84 -13.76 -6.88
C LEU A 93 -12.22 -15.00 -6.22
N ASN A 94 -12.11 -16.08 -6.98
CA ASN A 94 -11.41 -17.31 -6.57
C ASN A 94 -10.07 -17.46 -7.32
N PRO A 95 -9.22 -18.42 -6.96
CA PRO A 95 -7.92 -18.61 -7.60
C PRO A 95 -7.97 -18.79 -9.12
N LEU A 96 -9.01 -19.43 -9.65
CA LEU A 96 -9.19 -19.61 -11.10
C LEU A 96 -9.46 -18.29 -11.81
N HIS A 97 -10.22 -17.39 -11.18
CA HIS A 97 -10.43 -16.04 -11.70
C HIS A 97 -9.11 -15.23 -11.68
N LEU A 98 -8.33 -15.34 -10.60
CA LEU A 98 -7.05 -14.63 -10.46
C LEU A 98 -6.04 -15.07 -11.51
N ALA A 99 -6.00 -16.34 -11.89
CA ALA A 99 -5.11 -16.83 -12.94
C ALA A 99 -5.32 -16.17 -14.32
N SER A 100 -6.48 -15.56 -14.55
CA SER A 100 -6.82 -14.84 -15.79
C SER A 100 -6.98 -13.33 -15.59
N THR A 101 -6.57 -12.82 -14.42
CA THR A 101 -6.70 -11.40 -14.05
C THR A 101 -5.39 -10.65 -14.31
N GLY A 102 -5.49 -9.51 -14.99
CA GLY A 102 -4.35 -8.60 -15.14
C GLY A 102 -4.28 -7.60 -14.00
N LEU A 103 -3.05 -7.31 -13.53
CA LEU A 103 -2.78 -6.24 -12.58
C LEU A 103 -2.31 -4.99 -13.34
N VAL A 104 -3.03 -3.88 -13.17
CA VAL A 104 -2.62 -2.56 -13.64
C VAL A 104 -2.47 -1.65 -12.45
N MET A 105 -1.29 -1.06 -12.29
CA MET A 105 -0.95 -0.27 -11.13
C MET A 105 -0.37 1.09 -11.52
N ALA A 106 -0.62 2.11 -10.70
CA ALA A 106 0.02 3.42 -10.79
C ALA A 106 0.56 3.83 -9.43
N SER A 107 1.78 4.36 -9.42
CA SER A 107 2.42 4.94 -8.24
C SER A 107 3.27 6.13 -8.68
N SER A 108 3.34 7.16 -7.86
CA SER A 108 4.19 8.35 -8.10
C SER A 108 5.56 8.26 -7.41
N VAL A 109 5.71 7.39 -6.41
CA VAL A 109 6.88 7.41 -5.53
C VAL A 109 7.63 6.07 -5.40
N GLY A 110 7.09 4.98 -5.92
CA GLY A 110 7.74 3.68 -5.78
C GLY A 110 8.01 3.28 -4.33
N GLY A 111 9.16 2.66 -4.07
CA GLY A 111 9.65 2.26 -2.75
C GLY A 111 10.55 3.30 -2.10
N MET A 112 10.23 4.59 -2.16
CA MET A 112 11.07 5.68 -1.68
C MET A 112 11.37 5.61 -0.18
N ASP A 113 10.44 5.13 0.63
CA ASP A 113 10.62 4.92 2.06
C ASP A 113 11.81 3.99 2.39
N MET A 114 11.99 2.95 1.59
CA MET A 114 13.13 2.04 1.73
C MET A 114 14.43 2.70 1.26
N THR A 115 14.39 3.50 0.20
CA THR A 115 15.55 4.25 -0.27
C THR A 115 16.02 5.25 0.78
N GLU A 116 15.15 6.06 1.33
CA GLU A 116 15.49 7.02 2.39
C GLU A 116 16.15 6.34 3.59
N ARG A 117 15.63 5.19 3.98
CA ARG A 117 16.11 4.47 5.16
C ARG A 117 17.46 3.80 4.96
N TYR A 118 17.74 3.28 3.77
CA TYR A 118 18.91 2.41 3.52
C TYR A 118 19.97 3.01 2.60
N LEU A 119 19.75 4.20 2.02
CA LEU A 119 20.66 4.81 1.06
C LEU A 119 22.10 4.96 1.60
N TYR A 120 22.25 5.43 2.83
CA TYR A 120 23.57 5.66 3.42
C TYR A 120 24.33 4.38 3.81
N SER A 121 23.63 3.24 3.90
CA SER A 121 24.23 1.94 4.19
C SER A 121 24.31 1.02 2.95
N TYR A 122 24.08 1.58 1.76
CA TYR A 122 24.00 0.81 0.52
C TYR A 122 25.33 0.14 0.15
N GLU A 123 26.46 0.84 0.35
CA GLU A 123 27.79 0.33 -0.01
C GLU A 123 28.28 -0.72 0.98
N ASP A 124 27.93 -0.60 2.24
CA ASP A 124 28.49 -1.37 3.34
C ASP A 124 27.84 -2.76 3.51
N ASN A 125 26.67 -3.02 2.85
CA ASN A 125 25.87 -4.15 3.28
C ASN A 125 24.91 -4.61 2.17
N GLU A 126 25.05 -5.87 1.78
CA GLU A 126 24.17 -6.52 0.79
C GLU A 126 22.68 -6.51 1.22
N HIS A 127 22.44 -6.55 2.53
CA HIS A 127 21.10 -6.44 3.10
C HIS A 127 20.42 -5.12 2.71
N SER A 128 21.14 -4.00 2.75
CA SER A 128 20.63 -2.67 2.37
C SER A 128 20.29 -2.58 0.88
N ARG A 129 21.07 -3.23 0.01
CA ARG A 129 20.83 -3.27 -1.44
C ARG A 129 19.48 -3.87 -1.78
N ARG A 130 19.07 -4.92 -1.07
CA ARG A 130 17.78 -5.57 -1.24
C ARG A 130 16.60 -4.61 -1.07
N TYR A 131 16.68 -3.68 -0.13
CA TYR A 131 15.62 -2.71 0.12
C TYR A 131 15.62 -1.58 -0.91
N ILE A 132 16.79 -1.13 -1.35
CA ILE A 132 16.90 -0.06 -2.37
C ILE A 132 16.40 -0.53 -3.74
N ASN A 133 16.55 -1.80 -4.06
CA ASN A 133 16.00 -2.37 -5.29
C ASN A 133 14.46 -2.25 -5.40
N THR A 134 13.77 -1.97 -4.29
CA THR A 134 12.32 -1.68 -4.29
C THR A 134 11.97 -0.27 -4.76
N HIS A 135 12.97 0.57 -5.03
CA HIS A 135 12.78 1.96 -5.49
C HIS A 135 12.03 2.05 -6.83
N TYR A 136 12.24 1.10 -7.72
CA TYR A 136 11.60 1.11 -9.04
C TYR A 136 10.08 0.96 -8.90
N ILE A 137 9.33 1.83 -9.60
CA ILE A 137 7.86 1.80 -9.62
C ILE A 137 7.36 0.41 -10.06
N GLY A 138 8.00 -0.21 -11.06
CA GLY A 138 7.66 -1.56 -11.52
C GLY A 138 7.83 -2.65 -10.47
N SER A 139 8.72 -2.50 -9.49
CA SER A 139 8.92 -3.48 -8.41
C SER A 139 7.68 -3.66 -7.54
N ILE A 140 6.89 -2.61 -7.38
CA ILE A 140 5.64 -2.65 -6.60
C ILE A 140 4.61 -3.58 -7.25
N SER A 141 4.49 -3.51 -8.58
CA SER A 141 3.58 -4.40 -9.33
C SER A 141 3.98 -5.87 -9.15
N HIS A 142 5.29 -6.17 -9.21
CA HIS A 142 5.80 -7.52 -8.93
C HIS A 142 5.49 -7.94 -7.50
N GLN A 143 5.80 -7.10 -6.51
CA GLN A 143 5.54 -7.41 -5.10
C GLN A 143 4.07 -7.69 -4.81
N ILE A 144 3.14 -7.00 -5.49
CA ILE A 144 1.71 -7.25 -5.33
C ILE A 144 1.26 -8.51 -6.08
N ALA A 145 1.84 -8.80 -7.24
CA ALA A 145 1.48 -9.96 -8.03
C ALA A 145 2.04 -11.28 -7.46
N ASP A 146 3.21 -11.21 -6.81
CA ASP A 146 3.89 -12.37 -6.22
C ASP A 146 3.33 -12.76 -4.84
N TYR A 147 2.57 -11.85 -4.20
CA TYR A 147 1.90 -12.09 -2.93
C TYR A 147 0.59 -12.88 -3.11
#